data_5e0b2945ea2af0a1e6fa8d1c0f8e5d21
#
_entry.id   5e0b2945ea2af0a1e6fa8d1c0f8e5d21
#
_cell.length_a   1.000
_cell.length_b   1.000
_cell.length_c   1.000
_cell.angle_alpha   90.00
_cell.angle_beta   90.00
_cell.angle_gamma   90.00
#
_symmetry.space_group_name_H-M   'P 1'
#
loop_
_entity.id
_entity.type
_entity.pdbx_description
1 polymer ?
#
loop_
_entity_poly.entity_id
_entity_poly.type
_entity_poly.pdbx_seq_one_letter_code
_entity_poly.pdbx_strand_id
1 'polypeptide(L)'
;MGKDSIKLIANNKKAYHDYFIDDKYEAGIELFGTEVKSIRMGKCSIKESFIRIERGQVYIYGMHISPYEKGNIFNKDPLRVRKLLMHRAEINRLDSKLAEKGLTLVPLQVYFKGSLVKVEVGLARGKKLYDKRQDIAKKDARREVERDYKLKLR
;
A
#
# COMPACT_ATOMS: atom_id res chain seq x y z
N MET A 1 16.18 -19.26 16.50
CA MET A 1 15.66 -18.29 15.53
C MET A 1 15.41 -16.96 16.22
N GLY A 2 15.87 -15.89 15.64
CA GLY A 2 15.68 -14.57 16.22
C GLY A 2 14.23 -14.11 16.13
N LYS A 3 13.84 -13.24 17.05
CA LYS A 3 12.53 -12.58 17.04
C LYS A 3 12.31 -11.79 15.75
N ASP A 4 13.39 -11.47 15.04
CA ASP A 4 13.37 -10.63 13.84
C ASP A 4 13.39 -11.41 12.53
N SER A 5 13.23 -12.75 12.59
CA SER A 5 13.18 -13.53 11.35
C SER A 5 11.94 -13.15 10.56
N ILE A 6 12.16 -12.81 9.29
CA ILE A 6 11.11 -12.36 8.39
C ILE A 6 10.88 -13.43 7.33
N LYS A 7 9.62 -13.82 7.16
CA LYS A 7 9.20 -14.73 6.11
C LYS A 7 8.19 -14.02 5.22
N LEU A 8 8.59 -13.70 3.99
CA LEU A 8 7.72 -13.06 3.00
C LEU A 8 6.60 -14.02 2.59
N ILE A 9 5.37 -13.55 2.61
CA ILE A 9 4.18 -14.31 2.22
C ILE A 9 3.61 -13.79 0.89
N ALA A 10 3.44 -12.49 0.77
CA ALA A 10 2.90 -11.88 -0.43
C ALA A 10 3.64 -10.59 -0.75
N ASN A 11 3.81 -10.33 -2.03
CA ASN A 11 4.50 -9.15 -2.53
C ASN A 11 3.64 -8.47 -3.60
N ASN A 12 3.56 -7.16 -3.55
CA ASN A 12 2.78 -6.39 -4.51
C ASN A 12 3.71 -5.72 -5.52
N LYS A 13 4.17 -6.49 -6.49
CA LYS A 13 5.04 -5.99 -7.57
C LYS A 13 4.37 -4.90 -8.39
N LYS A 14 3.05 -5.01 -8.58
CA LYS A 14 2.26 -4.04 -9.33
C LYS A 14 2.31 -2.66 -8.68
N ALA A 15 2.37 -2.60 -7.35
CA ALA A 15 2.49 -1.32 -6.64
C ALA A 15 3.76 -0.58 -7.02
N TYR A 16 4.89 -1.29 -7.11
CA TYR A 16 6.15 -0.69 -7.53
C TYR A 16 6.17 -0.29 -9.00
N HIS A 17 5.37 -0.96 -9.81
CA HIS A 17 5.22 -0.61 -11.21
C HIS A 17 4.33 0.63 -11.39
N ASP A 18 3.23 0.70 -10.64
CA ASP A 18 2.20 1.72 -10.82
C ASP A 18 2.42 2.99 -9.99
N TYR A 19 3.26 2.91 -8.94
CA TYR A 19 3.45 3.98 -7.97
C TYR A 19 4.92 4.25 -7.69
N PHE A 20 5.22 5.52 -7.41
CA PHE A 20 6.44 5.89 -6.71
C PHE A 20 6.19 5.75 -5.22
N ILE A 21 7.05 5.05 -4.53
CA ILE A 21 6.91 4.83 -3.08
C ILE A 21 7.76 5.87 -2.35
N ASP A 22 7.07 6.83 -1.71
CA ASP A 22 7.74 7.93 -1.01
C ASP A 22 8.23 7.50 0.37
N ASP A 23 7.47 6.66 1.07
CA ASP A 23 7.79 6.24 2.43
C ASP A 23 7.17 4.87 2.71
N LYS A 24 7.70 4.17 3.70
CA LYS A 24 7.25 2.83 4.09
C LYS A 24 7.05 2.75 5.59
N TYR A 25 6.00 2.01 5.99
CA TYR A 25 5.67 1.78 7.39
C TYR A 25 5.35 0.32 7.60
N GLU A 26 5.69 -0.20 8.77
CA GLU A 26 5.29 -1.55 9.18
C GLU A 26 4.02 -1.45 10.03
N ALA A 27 2.99 -2.18 9.65
CA ALA A 27 1.74 -2.24 10.39
C ALA A 27 1.47 -3.65 10.86
N GLY A 28 0.88 -3.79 12.05
CA GLY A 28 0.23 -5.02 12.45
C GLY A 28 -1.11 -5.15 11.74
N ILE A 29 -1.76 -6.29 11.87
CA ILE A 29 -3.06 -6.53 11.27
C ILE A 29 -3.89 -7.40 12.20
N GLU A 30 -5.16 -7.01 12.39
CA GLU A 30 -6.11 -7.80 13.16
C GLU A 30 -6.64 -8.94 12.31
N LEU A 31 -6.39 -10.17 12.74
CA LEU A 31 -6.76 -11.39 12.03
C LEU A 31 -7.42 -12.39 12.95
N PHE A 32 -8.29 -13.22 12.37
CA PHE A 32 -8.80 -14.40 13.05
C PHE A 32 -7.83 -15.57 12.84
N GLY A 33 -7.93 -16.59 13.70
CA GLY A 33 -7.02 -17.74 13.65
C GLY A 33 -7.00 -18.46 12.31
N THR A 34 -8.17 -18.60 11.67
CA THR A 34 -8.29 -19.25 10.36
C THR A 34 -7.57 -18.43 9.27
N GLU A 35 -7.59 -17.11 9.37
CA GLU A 35 -6.89 -16.23 8.46
C GLU A 35 -5.37 -16.36 8.62
N VAL A 36 -4.88 -16.41 9.84
CA VAL A 36 -3.44 -16.61 10.11
C VAL A 36 -2.97 -17.96 9.55
N LYS A 37 -3.75 -19.00 9.72
CA LYS A 37 -3.42 -20.33 9.20
C LYS A 37 -3.33 -20.32 7.67
N SER A 38 -4.27 -19.66 6.99
CA SER A 38 -4.22 -19.52 5.53
C SER A 38 -3.01 -18.72 5.08
N ILE A 39 -2.68 -17.66 5.77
CA ILE A 39 -1.49 -16.85 5.46
C ILE A 39 -0.23 -17.68 5.61
N ARG A 40 -0.13 -18.52 6.63
CA ARG A 40 1.01 -19.44 6.80
C ARG A 40 1.18 -20.39 5.62
N MET A 41 0.09 -20.76 4.99
CA MET A 41 0.08 -21.62 3.81
C MET A 41 0.34 -20.83 2.51
N GLY A 42 0.60 -19.53 2.61
CA GLY A 42 0.84 -18.67 1.46
C GLY A 42 -0.41 -18.31 0.68
N LYS A 43 -1.60 -18.53 1.24
CA LYS A 43 -2.89 -18.31 0.57
C LYS A 43 -3.42 -16.90 0.82
N CYS A 44 -2.64 -15.91 0.42
CA CYS A 44 -2.95 -14.51 0.61
C CYS A 44 -2.55 -13.72 -0.62
N SER A 45 -3.39 -12.79 -1.04
CA SER A 45 -3.08 -11.90 -2.17
C SER A 45 -3.42 -10.46 -1.81
N ILE A 46 -2.54 -9.54 -2.17
CA ILE A 46 -2.73 -8.11 -1.99
C ILE A 46 -2.71 -7.33 -3.31
N LYS A 47 -2.82 -8.03 -4.44
CA LYS A 47 -2.77 -7.41 -5.77
C LYS A 47 -3.81 -6.31 -5.96
N GLU A 48 -5.04 -6.57 -5.53
CA GLU A 48 -6.17 -5.66 -5.72
C GLU A 48 -6.50 -4.90 -4.44
N SER A 49 -5.58 -4.89 -3.48
CA SER A 49 -5.85 -4.26 -2.19
C SER A 49 -5.41 -2.80 -2.15
N PHE A 50 -6.04 -2.06 -1.28
CA PHE A 50 -5.71 -0.66 -1.00
C PHE A 50 -5.95 -0.38 0.48
N ILE A 51 -5.38 0.71 0.96
CA ILE A 51 -5.42 1.07 2.37
C ILE A 51 -6.04 2.45 2.51
N ARG A 52 -6.91 2.62 3.50
CA ARG A 52 -7.55 3.89 3.82
C ARG A 52 -7.46 4.19 5.31
N ILE A 53 -7.40 5.47 5.63
CA ILE A 53 -7.55 5.95 7.00
C ILE A 53 -8.98 6.49 7.13
N GLU A 54 -9.72 5.91 8.06
CA GLU A 54 -11.11 6.30 8.33
C GLU A 54 -11.26 6.52 9.84
N ARG A 55 -11.71 7.69 10.24
CA ARG A 55 -11.92 8.03 11.65
C ARG A 55 -10.70 7.76 12.54
N GLY A 56 -9.51 8.08 12.03
CA GLY A 56 -8.26 7.90 12.78
C GLY A 56 -7.80 6.45 12.89
N GLN A 57 -8.39 5.53 12.15
CA GLN A 57 -7.99 4.13 12.08
C GLN A 57 -7.61 3.76 10.66
N VAL A 58 -6.75 2.76 10.52
CA VAL A 58 -6.22 2.33 9.23
C VAL A 58 -6.85 0.98 8.87
N TYR A 59 -7.37 0.88 7.64
CA TYR A 59 -8.03 -0.34 7.15
C TYR A 59 -7.46 -0.75 5.81
N ILE A 60 -7.35 -2.06 5.60
CA ILE A 60 -6.99 -2.64 4.30
C ILE A 60 -8.22 -3.28 3.67
N TYR A 61 -8.46 -2.91 2.41
CA TYR A 61 -9.56 -3.39 1.58
C TYR A 61 -9.02 -4.23 0.45
N GLY A 62 -9.78 -5.21 0.03
CA GLY A 62 -9.43 -6.02 -1.14
C GLY A 62 -8.30 -7.01 -0.91
N MET A 63 -7.85 -7.18 0.32
CA MET A 63 -6.89 -8.23 0.66
C MET A 63 -7.61 -9.56 0.71
N HIS A 64 -7.22 -10.48 -0.17
CA HIS A 64 -7.81 -11.81 -0.25
C HIS A 64 -7.03 -12.77 0.63
N ILE A 65 -7.72 -13.42 1.55
CA ILE A 65 -7.20 -14.53 2.34
C ILE A 65 -8.12 -15.72 2.11
N SER A 66 -7.60 -16.78 1.50
CA SER A 66 -8.39 -17.96 1.17
C SER A 66 -8.96 -18.61 2.43
N PRO A 67 -10.17 -19.18 2.38
CA PRO A 67 -10.68 -19.93 3.51
C PRO A 67 -9.74 -21.07 3.89
N TYR A 68 -9.58 -21.30 5.18
CA TYR A 68 -8.80 -22.42 5.68
C TYR A 68 -9.68 -23.68 5.59
N GLU A 69 -9.24 -24.68 4.86
CA GLU A 69 -10.06 -25.88 4.59
C GLU A 69 -10.59 -26.55 5.84
N LYS A 70 -9.79 -26.57 6.90
CA LYS A 70 -10.17 -27.17 8.17
C LYS A 70 -10.93 -26.22 9.10
N GLY A 71 -11.12 -24.97 8.66
CA GLY A 71 -11.79 -23.94 9.47
C GLY A 71 -13.30 -24.04 9.46
N ASN A 72 -13.89 -24.55 8.37
CA ASN A 72 -15.33 -24.72 8.21
C ASN A 72 -16.13 -23.45 8.62
N ILE A 73 -16.98 -23.55 9.63
CA ILE A 73 -17.80 -22.46 10.12
C ILE A 73 -17.02 -21.29 10.73
N PHE A 74 -15.75 -21.50 11.07
CA PHE A 74 -14.91 -20.46 11.65
C PHE A 74 -14.23 -19.58 10.60
N ASN A 75 -14.38 -19.93 9.32
CA ASN A 75 -13.84 -19.13 8.23
C ASN A 75 -14.59 -17.82 8.10
N LYS A 76 -13.86 -16.76 7.75
CA LYS A 76 -14.38 -15.43 7.50
C LYS A 76 -14.46 -15.18 6.00
N ASP A 77 -15.16 -14.12 5.61
CA ASP A 77 -15.18 -13.68 4.23
C ASP A 77 -13.75 -13.47 3.74
N PRO A 78 -13.36 -14.08 2.62
CA PRO A 78 -11.98 -13.92 2.08
C PRO A 78 -11.60 -12.46 1.84
N LEU A 79 -12.55 -11.60 1.52
CA LEU A 79 -12.32 -10.18 1.25
C LEU A 79 -12.75 -9.26 2.41
N ARG A 80 -12.85 -9.80 3.60
CA ARG A 80 -13.20 -9.03 4.79
C ARG A 80 -12.27 -7.83 4.95
N VAL A 81 -12.84 -6.66 5.24
CA VAL A 81 -12.05 -5.48 5.58
C VAL A 81 -11.33 -5.74 6.90
N ARG A 82 -10.03 -5.48 6.93
CA ARG A 82 -9.20 -5.76 8.10
C ARG A 82 -8.56 -4.48 8.60
N LYS A 83 -8.48 -4.37 9.91
CA LYS A 83 -7.85 -3.21 10.55
C LYS A 83 -6.34 -3.42 10.62
N LEU A 84 -5.60 -2.41 10.22
CA LEU A 84 -4.15 -2.37 10.40
C LEU A 84 -3.83 -1.65 11.71
N LEU A 85 -2.80 -2.13 12.38
CA LEU A 85 -2.40 -1.61 13.68
C LEU A 85 -1.10 -0.82 13.51
N MET A 86 -1.19 0.48 13.72
CA MET A 86 -0.07 1.41 13.61
C MET A 86 -0.04 2.33 14.82
N HIS A 87 1.10 2.89 15.11
CA HIS A 87 1.23 3.90 16.17
C HIS A 87 0.44 5.15 15.81
N ARG A 88 -0.15 5.77 16.82
CA ARG A 88 -0.94 7.00 16.62
C ARG A 88 -0.15 8.09 15.90
N ALA A 89 1.12 8.26 16.24
CA ALA A 89 1.99 9.23 15.60
C ALA A 89 2.16 8.95 14.11
N GLU A 90 2.27 7.67 13.73
CA GLU A 90 2.37 7.26 12.32
C GLU A 90 1.07 7.53 11.58
N ILE A 91 -0.07 7.19 12.18
CA ILE A 91 -1.39 7.43 11.59
C ILE A 91 -1.61 8.93 11.35
N ASN A 92 -1.30 9.75 12.34
CA ASN A 92 -1.44 11.20 12.23
C ASN A 92 -0.56 11.79 11.12
N ARG A 93 0.67 11.30 11.04
CA ARG A 93 1.62 11.71 9.98
C ARG A 93 1.11 11.35 8.59
N LEU A 94 0.62 10.10 8.45
CA LEU A 94 0.06 9.63 7.17
C LEU A 94 -1.20 10.39 6.81
N ASP A 95 -2.08 10.64 7.76
CA ASP A 95 -3.32 11.38 7.52
C ASP A 95 -3.03 12.79 7.00
N SER A 96 -2.05 13.46 7.60
CA SER A 96 -1.59 14.77 7.13
C SER A 96 -1.03 14.70 5.71
N LYS A 97 -0.24 13.68 5.41
CA LYS A 97 0.36 13.49 4.09
C LYS A 97 -0.70 13.18 3.03
N LEU A 98 -1.72 12.41 3.37
CA LEU A 98 -2.79 12.05 2.44
C LEU A 98 -3.67 13.24 2.05
N ALA A 99 -3.62 14.33 2.80
CA ALA A 99 -4.28 15.57 2.42
C ALA A 99 -3.63 16.20 1.17
N GLU A 100 -2.37 15.84 0.87
CA GLU A 100 -1.69 16.29 -0.33
C GLU A 100 -2.23 15.55 -1.57
N LYS A 101 -2.34 16.28 -2.67
CA LYS A 101 -2.85 15.73 -3.93
C LYS A 101 -1.95 14.60 -4.46
N GLY A 102 -2.59 13.52 -4.91
CA GLY A 102 -1.91 12.44 -5.60
C GLY A 102 -1.24 11.41 -4.70
N LEU A 103 -1.38 11.55 -3.38
CA LEU A 103 -0.87 10.56 -2.44
C LEU A 103 -1.94 9.55 -2.07
N THR A 104 -1.53 8.31 -1.93
CA THR A 104 -2.39 7.20 -1.50
C THR A 104 -1.57 6.22 -0.68
N LEU A 105 -2.26 5.30 -0.02
CA LEU A 105 -1.62 4.22 0.72
C LEU A 105 -1.84 2.90 -0.02
N VAL A 106 -0.78 2.14 -0.19
CA VAL A 106 -0.84 0.83 -0.83
C VAL A 106 -0.11 -0.20 0.02
N PRO A 107 -0.60 -1.44 0.08
CA PRO A 107 0.16 -2.51 0.71
C PRO A 107 1.25 -2.98 -0.23
N LEU A 108 2.46 -3.14 0.29
CA LEU A 108 3.62 -3.54 -0.50
C LEU A 108 3.97 -5.00 -0.27
N GLN A 109 3.92 -5.47 0.97
CA GLN A 109 4.27 -6.83 1.34
C GLN A 109 3.43 -7.28 2.53
N VAL A 110 3.20 -8.58 2.58
CA VAL A 110 2.70 -9.27 3.78
C VAL A 110 3.76 -10.27 4.19
N TYR A 111 4.14 -10.28 5.45
CA TYR A 111 5.19 -11.16 5.95
C TYR A 111 4.96 -11.52 7.41
N PHE A 112 5.58 -12.62 7.83
CA PHE A 112 5.69 -12.94 9.24
C PHE A 112 6.98 -12.33 9.80
N LYS A 113 6.85 -11.66 10.92
CA LYS A 113 7.99 -11.22 11.72
C LYS A 113 7.92 -12.01 13.02
N GLY A 114 8.72 -13.04 13.13
CA GLY A 114 8.52 -14.06 14.14
C GLY A 114 7.17 -14.74 13.94
N SER A 115 6.31 -14.70 14.94
CA SER A 115 4.96 -15.28 14.88
C SER A 115 3.89 -14.26 14.49
N LEU A 116 4.24 -13.00 14.28
CA LEU A 116 3.28 -11.94 13.98
C LEU A 116 3.20 -11.66 12.49
N VAL A 117 1.97 -11.48 11.98
CA VAL A 117 1.74 -11.06 10.61
C VAL A 117 1.89 -9.55 10.54
N LYS A 118 2.69 -9.08 9.60
CA LYS A 118 2.89 -7.65 9.36
C LYS A 118 2.57 -7.32 7.91
N VAL A 119 2.13 -6.08 7.70
CA VAL A 119 1.87 -5.52 6.37
C VAL A 119 2.77 -4.31 6.21
N GLU A 120 3.55 -4.28 5.14
CA GLU A 120 4.32 -3.09 4.78
C GLU A 120 3.40 -2.14 4.04
N VAL A 121 3.21 -0.96 4.60
CA VAL A 121 2.35 0.09 4.05
C VAL A 121 3.23 1.10 3.32
N GLY A 122 2.92 1.37 2.06
CA GLY A 122 3.63 2.36 1.27
C GLY A 122 2.81 3.64 1.11
N LEU A 123 3.45 4.78 1.38
CA LEU A 123 2.91 6.09 0.99
C LEU A 123 3.36 6.31 -0.45
N ALA A 124 2.42 6.43 -1.37
CA ALA A 124 2.67 6.28 -2.79
C ALA A 124 2.06 7.39 -3.64
N ARG A 125 2.71 7.66 -4.76
CA ARG A 125 2.21 8.56 -5.82
C ARG A 125 1.97 7.74 -7.07
N GLY A 126 0.80 7.88 -7.70
CA GLY A 126 0.49 7.17 -8.93
C GLY A 126 1.41 7.60 -10.07
N LYS A 127 2.14 6.69 -10.66
CA LYS A 127 3.05 6.98 -11.76
C LYS A 127 2.32 7.53 -12.97
N LYS A 128 1.19 6.93 -13.32
CA LYS A 128 0.42 7.39 -14.48
C LYS A 128 -0.04 8.83 -14.32
N LEU A 129 -0.58 9.17 -13.16
CA LEU A 129 -1.03 10.53 -12.87
C LEU A 129 0.17 11.47 -12.76
N TYR A 130 1.22 11.03 -12.08
CA TYR A 130 2.45 11.78 -11.89
C TYR A 130 3.19 11.97 -13.20
N ASP A 131 3.36 10.89 -13.98
CA ASP A 131 4.02 10.94 -15.28
C ASP A 131 3.25 11.82 -16.26
N LYS A 132 1.91 11.73 -16.25
CA LYS A 132 1.06 12.59 -17.06
C LYS A 132 1.24 14.05 -16.69
N ARG A 133 1.32 14.37 -15.39
CA ARG A 133 1.60 15.74 -14.91
C ARG A 133 3.00 16.19 -15.31
N GLN A 134 3.97 15.33 -15.17
CA GLN A 134 5.34 15.63 -15.58
C GLN A 134 5.43 15.82 -17.09
N ASP A 135 4.74 14.98 -17.85
CA ASP A 135 4.69 15.13 -19.31
C ASP A 135 4.04 16.45 -19.70
N ILE A 136 2.95 16.83 -19.05
CA ILE A 136 2.29 18.12 -19.27
C ILE A 136 3.23 19.25 -18.87
N ALA A 137 3.86 19.15 -17.70
CA ALA A 137 4.81 20.15 -17.22
C ALA A 137 6.01 20.27 -18.15
N LYS A 138 6.56 19.16 -18.61
CA LYS A 138 7.67 19.14 -19.58
C LYS A 138 7.25 19.75 -20.90
N LYS A 139 6.05 19.44 -21.40
CA LYS A 139 5.52 20.04 -22.62
C LYS A 139 5.30 21.53 -22.45
N ASP A 140 4.75 21.96 -21.34
CA ASP A 140 4.52 23.37 -21.05
C ASP A 140 5.83 24.12 -20.90
N ALA A 141 6.79 23.56 -20.17
CA ALA A 141 8.11 24.13 -20.01
C ALA A 141 8.83 24.25 -21.38
N ARG A 142 8.71 23.20 -22.21
CA ARG A 142 9.28 23.21 -23.56
C ARG A 142 8.60 24.30 -24.42
N ARG A 143 7.29 24.42 -24.35
CA ARG A 143 6.56 25.45 -25.07
C ARG A 143 6.94 26.84 -24.61
N GLU A 144 7.14 27.05 -23.32
CA GLU A 144 7.60 28.32 -22.76
C GLU A 144 9.01 28.66 -23.22
N VAL A 145 9.91 27.70 -23.17
CA VAL A 145 11.29 27.86 -23.66
C VAL A 145 11.28 28.19 -25.16
N GLU A 146 10.48 27.48 -25.94
CA GLU A 146 10.37 27.72 -27.38
C GLU A 146 9.79 29.11 -27.65
N ARG A 147 8.78 29.54 -26.91
CA ARG A 147 8.21 30.88 -27.01
C ARG A 147 9.22 31.95 -26.67
N ASP A 148 9.91 31.79 -25.57
CA ASP A 148 10.95 32.74 -25.13
C ASP A 148 12.07 32.82 -26.15
N TYR A 149 12.47 31.67 -26.68
CA TYR A 149 13.51 31.59 -27.69
C TYR A 149 13.09 32.30 -28.97
N LYS A 150 11.84 32.06 -29.42
CA LYS A 150 11.29 32.77 -30.59
C LYS A 150 11.16 34.26 -30.37
N LEU A 151 10.77 34.66 -29.16
CA LEU A 151 10.69 36.08 -28.79
C LEU A 151 12.08 36.76 -28.79
N LYS A 152 13.10 36.06 -28.33
CA LYS A 152 14.47 36.55 -28.31
C LYS A 152 15.08 36.66 -29.72
N LEU A 153 14.62 35.80 -30.63
CA LEU A 153 15.06 35.82 -32.02
C LEU A 153 14.38 36.87 -32.89
N ARG A 154 13.29 37.44 -32.40
CA ARG A 154 12.61 38.54 -33.10
C ARG A 154 13.33 39.85 -32.85
#